data_d03d8dc9ffce8ccd34340fd85f9f3ce5
#
_entry.id   d03d8dc9ffce8ccd34340fd85f9f3ce5
#
_cell.length_a   1.000
_cell.length_b   1.000
_cell.length_c   1.000
_cell.angle_alpha   90.00
_cell.angle_beta   90.00
_cell.angle_gamma   90.00
#
_symmetry.space_group_name_H-M   'P 1'
#
loop_
_entity.id
_entity.type
_entity.pdbx_description
1 polymer ?
#
loop_
_entity_poly.entity_id
_entity_poly.type
_entity_poly.pdbx_seq_one_letter_code
_entity_poly.pdbx_strand_id
1 'polypeptide(L)'
;MNVIVCIDEQNGMLFNGRRQSKDRVLREHAASFAGGKLWMNSYTAKQFSEENCDITVEEAFLSNAPEDAWCFVENVDLKPYLHKISRIAVYRWNRLYPSDVKFPMADFSARWTLVSREEFPGSSHERITQEVYQL
;
A
#
# COMPACT_ATOMS: atom_id res chain seq x y z
N MET A 1 -7.93 8.01 -8.13
CA MET A 1 -6.88 7.86 -7.09
C MET A 1 -6.36 6.44 -7.12
N ASN A 2 -5.06 6.29 -6.97
CA ASN A 2 -4.40 5.00 -6.94
C ASN A 2 -3.80 4.79 -5.55
N VAL A 3 -3.99 3.61 -4.96
CA VAL A 3 -3.47 3.34 -3.62
C VAL A 3 -2.57 2.12 -3.59
N ILE A 4 -1.60 2.13 -2.69
CA ILE A 4 -0.73 1.02 -2.36
C ILE A 4 -0.98 0.66 -0.91
N VAL A 5 -1.22 -0.63 -0.64
CA VAL A 5 -1.40 -1.14 0.72
C VAL A 5 -0.54 -2.39 0.92
N CYS A 6 -0.16 -2.64 2.17
CA CYS A 6 0.56 -3.86 2.58
C CYS A 6 -0.33 -4.66 3.52
N ILE A 7 -0.51 -5.95 3.26
CA ILE A 7 -1.37 -6.81 4.05
C ILE A 7 -0.69 -8.15 4.36
N ASP A 8 -1.11 -8.76 5.47
CA ASP A 8 -0.66 -10.10 5.83
C ASP A 8 -1.55 -11.20 5.23
N GLU A 9 -1.35 -12.44 5.63
CA GLU A 9 -2.09 -13.60 5.10
C GLU A 9 -3.59 -13.57 5.39
N GLN A 10 -4.02 -12.80 6.38
CA GLN A 10 -5.43 -12.64 6.75
C GLN A 10 -5.96 -11.23 6.46
N ASN A 11 -5.34 -10.55 5.50
CA ASN A 11 -5.70 -9.18 5.10
C ASN A 11 -5.50 -8.14 6.20
N GLY A 12 -4.65 -8.43 7.20
CA GLY A 12 -4.32 -7.48 8.25
C GLY A 12 -3.49 -6.31 7.73
N MET A 13 -3.74 -5.12 8.23
CA MET A 13 -3.00 -3.91 7.87
C MET A 13 -2.23 -3.32 9.05
N LEU A 14 -2.86 -3.28 10.21
CA LEU A 14 -2.34 -2.59 11.40
C LEU A 14 -2.53 -3.44 12.64
N PHE A 15 -1.67 -3.18 13.61
CA PHE A 15 -1.81 -3.66 14.98
C PHE A 15 -1.42 -2.55 15.96
N ASN A 16 -2.32 -2.22 16.89
CA ASN A 16 -2.14 -1.12 17.86
C ASN A 16 -1.78 0.21 17.19
N GLY A 17 -2.42 0.53 16.06
CA GLY A 17 -2.18 1.75 15.32
C GLY A 17 -0.84 1.80 14.58
N ARG A 18 -0.13 0.69 14.49
CA ARG A 18 1.19 0.61 13.86
C ARG A 18 1.19 -0.37 12.70
N ARG A 19 2.11 -0.14 11.73
CA ARG A 19 2.32 -1.09 10.64
C ARG A 19 2.76 -2.44 11.19
N GLN A 20 2.35 -3.50 10.52
CA GLN A 20 2.70 -4.86 10.92
C GLN A 20 4.17 -5.18 10.66
N SER A 21 4.73 -4.65 9.61
CA SER A 21 6.12 -4.92 9.21
C SER A 21 6.63 -3.85 8.27
N LYS A 22 7.91 -3.94 7.90
CA LYS A 22 8.53 -3.08 6.89
C LYS A 22 9.59 -3.88 6.15
N ASP A 23 9.88 -3.47 4.92
CA ASP A 23 10.83 -4.15 4.05
C ASP A 23 11.40 -3.14 3.05
N ARG A 24 12.72 -3.01 3.01
CA ARG A 24 13.39 -2.05 2.13
C ARG A 24 13.15 -2.37 0.66
N VAL A 25 13.22 -3.64 0.28
CA VAL A 25 13.00 -4.05 -1.12
C VAL A 25 11.57 -3.77 -1.54
N LEU A 26 10.59 -4.00 -0.66
CA LEU A 26 9.20 -3.63 -0.93
C LEU A 26 9.07 -2.13 -1.18
N ARG A 27 9.69 -1.29 -0.34
CA ARG A 27 9.63 0.17 -0.54
C ARG A 27 10.26 0.59 -1.87
N GLU A 28 11.38 0.02 -2.24
CA GLU A 28 12.04 0.29 -3.53
C GLU A 28 11.16 -0.15 -4.70
N HIS A 29 10.54 -1.32 -4.58
CA HIS A 29 9.62 -1.83 -5.59
C HIS A 29 8.41 -0.91 -5.77
N ALA A 30 7.80 -0.50 -4.65
CA ALA A 30 6.65 0.40 -4.66
C ALA A 30 6.99 1.76 -5.29
N ALA A 31 8.14 2.32 -4.92
CA ALA A 31 8.59 3.59 -5.47
C ALA A 31 8.81 3.50 -6.98
N SER A 32 9.47 2.45 -7.45
CA SER A 32 9.69 2.22 -8.88
C SER A 32 8.37 1.99 -9.62
N PHE A 33 7.48 1.19 -9.05
CA PHE A 33 6.15 0.93 -9.61
C PHE A 33 5.34 2.21 -9.78
N ALA A 34 5.44 3.12 -8.82
CA ALA A 34 4.74 4.42 -8.84
C ALA A 34 5.43 5.48 -9.71
N GLY A 35 6.44 5.09 -10.47
CA GLY A 35 7.17 6.03 -11.32
C GLY A 35 8.06 7.01 -10.57
N GLY A 36 8.46 6.68 -9.35
CA GLY A 36 9.33 7.51 -8.52
C GLY A 36 8.62 8.60 -7.73
N LYS A 37 7.29 8.61 -7.69
CA LYS A 37 6.50 9.62 -6.97
C LYS A 37 5.45 8.97 -6.10
N LEU A 38 5.44 9.31 -4.81
CA LEU A 38 4.47 8.78 -3.84
C LEU A 38 3.91 9.91 -2.98
N TRP A 39 2.64 9.78 -2.65
CA TRP A 39 1.96 10.60 -1.66
C TRP A 39 1.70 9.77 -0.41
N MET A 40 1.90 10.35 0.76
CA MET A 40 1.71 9.66 2.04
C MET A 40 1.60 10.64 3.18
N ASN A 41 1.16 10.16 4.34
CA ASN A 41 1.19 10.99 5.55
C ASN A 41 2.57 10.91 6.22
N SER A 42 2.75 11.71 7.29
CA SER A 42 4.04 11.78 8.00
C SER A 42 4.42 10.47 8.69
N TYR A 43 3.45 9.71 9.15
CA TYR A 43 3.69 8.40 9.77
C TYR A 43 4.39 7.46 8.78
N THR A 44 3.84 7.33 7.59
CA THR A 44 4.38 6.47 6.54
C THR A 44 5.72 6.99 6.02
N ALA A 45 5.86 8.30 5.88
CA ALA A 45 7.08 8.93 5.37
C ALA A 45 8.31 8.62 6.22
N LYS A 46 8.13 8.37 7.53
CA LYS A 46 9.25 8.07 8.43
C LYS A 46 10.01 6.80 8.07
N GLN A 47 9.37 5.84 7.41
CA GLN A 47 10.06 4.63 6.96
C GLN A 47 10.73 4.79 5.59
N PHE A 48 10.35 5.81 4.82
CA PHE A 48 10.91 6.06 3.50
C PHE A 48 12.12 6.98 3.62
N SER A 49 13.31 6.40 3.58
CA SER A 49 14.57 7.14 3.57
C SER A 49 15.30 7.01 2.23
N GLU A 50 14.64 6.43 1.24
CA GLU A 50 15.19 6.17 -0.08
C GLU A 50 15.32 7.46 -0.89
N GLU A 51 16.52 7.71 -1.44
CA GLU A 51 16.85 8.96 -2.13
C GLU A 51 16.23 9.06 -3.54
N ASN A 52 15.78 7.94 -4.10
CA ASN A 52 15.32 7.86 -5.49
C ASN A 52 13.80 8.03 -5.64
N CYS A 53 13.11 8.48 -4.60
CA CYS A 53 11.67 8.66 -4.64
C CYS A 53 11.30 10.07 -4.22
N ASP A 54 10.47 10.72 -5.04
CA ASP A 54 9.88 12.02 -4.74
C ASP A 54 8.64 11.79 -3.88
N ILE A 55 8.74 12.10 -2.59
CA ILE A 55 7.68 11.86 -1.62
C ILE A 55 7.02 13.19 -1.27
N THR A 56 5.70 13.28 -1.48
CA THR A 56 4.88 14.38 -1.00
C THR A 56 4.23 13.94 0.30
N VAL A 57 4.54 14.65 1.38
CA VAL A 57 4.03 14.36 2.72
C VAL A 57 2.90 15.32 3.04
N GLU A 58 1.70 14.77 3.26
CA GLU A 58 0.53 15.54 3.61
C GLU A 58 -0.44 14.69 4.41
N GLU A 59 -0.94 15.18 5.56
CA GLU A 59 -1.83 14.40 6.41
C GLU A 59 -3.16 14.09 5.71
N ALA A 60 -3.68 15.04 4.92
CA ALA A 60 -4.90 14.83 4.13
C ALA A 60 -4.62 14.33 2.71
N PHE A 61 -3.61 13.49 2.54
CA PHE A 61 -3.14 13.07 1.22
C PHE A 61 -4.20 12.38 0.36
N LEU A 62 -5.11 11.60 0.98
CA LEU A 62 -6.17 10.93 0.24
C LEU A 62 -7.23 11.89 -0.31
N SER A 63 -7.35 13.08 0.29
CA SER A 63 -8.26 14.12 -0.21
C SER A 63 -7.62 15.02 -1.24
N ASN A 64 -6.30 15.21 -1.17
CA ASN A 64 -5.60 16.25 -1.92
C ASN A 64 -4.67 15.73 -3.03
N ALA A 65 -4.36 14.45 -3.05
CA ALA A 65 -3.50 13.89 -4.11
C ALA A 65 -4.18 14.00 -5.48
N PRO A 66 -3.41 14.28 -6.55
CA PRO A 66 -3.93 14.24 -7.91
C PRO A 66 -4.53 12.87 -8.25
N GLU A 67 -5.44 12.85 -9.21
CA GLU A 67 -6.19 11.64 -9.59
C GLU A 67 -5.29 10.48 -10.04
N ASP A 68 -4.18 10.78 -10.69
CA ASP A 68 -3.24 9.80 -11.21
C ASP A 68 -2.10 9.48 -10.24
N ALA A 69 -2.05 10.14 -9.09
CA ALA A 69 -1.00 9.91 -8.09
C ALA A 69 -1.19 8.58 -7.38
N TRP A 70 -0.06 8.00 -6.95
CA TRP A 70 -0.04 6.82 -6.09
C TRP A 70 0.10 7.24 -4.63
N CYS A 71 -0.82 6.78 -3.80
CA CYS A 71 -0.85 7.04 -2.36
C CYS A 71 -0.47 5.77 -1.60
N PHE A 72 0.56 5.83 -0.78
CA PHE A 72 0.97 4.71 0.06
C PHE A 72 0.23 4.81 1.39
N VAL A 73 -0.67 3.86 1.66
CA VAL A 73 -1.63 3.93 2.76
C VAL A 73 -1.35 2.86 3.79
N GLU A 74 -1.13 3.26 5.04
CA GLU A 74 -0.91 2.32 6.15
C GLU A 74 -1.96 2.44 7.25
N ASN A 75 -2.16 3.64 7.81
CA ASN A 75 -2.95 3.85 9.03
C ASN A 75 -4.19 4.72 8.82
N VAL A 76 -4.72 4.73 7.61
CA VAL A 76 -5.94 5.46 7.27
C VAL A 76 -7.00 4.49 6.80
N ASP A 77 -8.23 4.65 7.28
CA ASP A 77 -9.37 3.88 6.80
C ASP A 77 -9.70 4.28 5.36
N LEU A 78 -9.68 3.32 4.46
CA LEU A 78 -9.96 3.54 3.05
C LEU A 78 -11.45 3.55 2.70
N LYS A 79 -12.32 3.10 3.60
CA LYS A 79 -13.75 3.01 3.31
C LYS A 79 -14.38 4.31 2.82
N PRO A 80 -14.08 5.48 3.41
CA PRO A 80 -14.64 6.74 2.90
C PRO A 80 -14.16 7.13 1.51
N TYR A 81 -13.09 6.52 1.01
CA TYR A 81 -12.45 6.88 -0.26
C TYR A 81 -12.65 5.85 -1.37
N LEU A 82 -13.36 4.75 -1.10
CA LEU A 82 -13.54 3.66 -2.07
C LEU A 82 -14.05 4.14 -3.43
N HIS A 83 -14.94 5.12 -3.43
CA HIS A 83 -15.54 5.66 -4.65
C HIS A 83 -14.56 6.48 -5.51
N LYS A 84 -13.41 6.85 -4.95
CA LYS A 84 -12.38 7.63 -5.65
C LYS A 84 -11.23 6.75 -6.17
N ILE A 85 -11.14 5.52 -5.72
CA ILE A 85 -10.01 4.65 -6.03
C ILE A 85 -10.24 3.99 -7.38
N SER A 86 -9.29 4.12 -8.29
CA SER A 86 -9.34 3.51 -9.62
C SER A 86 -8.37 2.34 -9.80
N ARG A 87 -7.27 2.30 -9.05
CA ARG A 87 -6.31 1.19 -9.03
C ARG A 87 -5.78 0.95 -7.64
N ILE A 88 -5.51 -0.31 -7.32
CA ILE A 88 -4.93 -0.71 -6.03
C ILE A 88 -3.77 -1.65 -6.29
N ALA A 89 -2.61 -1.34 -5.72
CA ALA A 89 -1.50 -2.26 -5.64
C ALA A 89 -1.44 -2.84 -4.23
N VAL A 90 -1.66 -4.14 -4.11
CA VAL A 90 -1.65 -4.85 -2.84
C VAL A 90 -0.33 -5.60 -2.73
N TYR A 91 0.44 -5.28 -1.69
CA TYR A 91 1.65 -6.01 -1.35
C TYR A 91 1.34 -6.97 -0.22
N ARG A 92 1.57 -8.25 -0.45
CA ARG A 92 1.36 -9.30 0.54
C ARG A 92 2.69 -9.68 1.16
N TRP A 93 2.76 -9.59 2.50
CA TRP A 93 3.94 -10.01 3.25
C TRP A 93 4.21 -11.50 3.12
N ASN A 94 3.18 -12.30 2.85
CA ASN A 94 3.19 -13.77 2.87
C ASN A 94 3.61 -14.31 4.24
N ARG A 95 3.16 -13.62 5.27
CA ARG A 95 3.30 -13.97 6.68
C ARG A 95 2.05 -13.60 7.42
N LEU A 96 1.83 -14.23 8.56
CA LEU A 96 0.77 -13.88 9.49
C LEU A 96 1.35 -13.03 10.62
N TYR A 97 0.75 -11.87 10.85
CA TYR A 97 1.10 -10.97 11.93
C TYR A 97 -0.12 -10.68 12.80
N PRO A 98 0.06 -10.24 14.06
CA PRO A 98 -1.06 -9.70 14.82
C PRO A 98 -1.71 -8.54 14.07
N SER A 99 -3.03 -8.46 14.06
CA SER A 99 -3.76 -7.37 13.44
C SER A 99 -5.06 -7.08 14.17
N ASP A 100 -5.43 -5.81 14.25
CA ASP A 100 -6.73 -5.35 14.73
C ASP A 100 -7.46 -4.49 13.69
N VAL A 101 -6.82 -4.19 12.57
CA VAL A 101 -7.43 -3.52 11.42
C VAL A 101 -7.12 -4.33 10.18
N LYS A 102 -8.16 -4.65 9.41
CA LYS A 102 -8.04 -5.44 8.19
C LYS A 102 -8.40 -4.63 6.95
N PHE A 103 -7.70 -4.91 5.87
CA PHE A 103 -8.04 -4.37 4.56
C PHE A 103 -9.37 -5.00 4.08
N PRO A 104 -10.33 -4.19 3.60
CA PRO A 104 -11.64 -4.70 3.20
C PRO A 104 -11.61 -5.37 1.83
N MET A 105 -10.86 -6.48 1.70
CA MET A 105 -10.65 -7.16 0.42
C MET A 105 -11.96 -7.61 -0.22
N ALA A 106 -12.93 -8.06 0.58
CA ALA A 106 -14.22 -8.50 0.06
C ALA A 106 -15.00 -7.38 -0.63
N ASP A 107 -14.89 -6.14 -0.12
CA ASP A 107 -15.55 -4.98 -0.72
C ASP A 107 -14.92 -4.59 -2.04
N PHE A 108 -13.65 -4.90 -2.24
CA PHE A 108 -12.92 -4.61 -3.46
C PHE A 108 -13.05 -5.72 -4.50
N SER A 109 -12.95 -6.98 -4.08
CA SER A 109 -12.84 -8.11 -5.00
C SER A 109 -14.05 -8.28 -5.92
N ALA A 110 -15.23 -7.81 -5.51
CA ALA A 110 -16.46 -7.90 -6.31
C ALA A 110 -16.47 -6.91 -7.50
N ARG A 111 -15.66 -5.85 -7.46
CA ARG A 111 -15.69 -4.75 -8.43
C ARG A 111 -14.40 -4.58 -9.21
N TRP A 112 -13.35 -5.27 -8.83
CA TRP A 112 -12.00 -5.06 -9.31
C TRP A 112 -11.47 -6.27 -10.05
N THR A 113 -10.70 -6.02 -11.11
CA THR A 113 -10.05 -7.07 -11.89
C THR A 113 -8.57 -7.11 -11.55
N LEU A 114 -8.06 -8.30 -11.25
CA LEU A 114 -6.62 -8.51 -11.10
C LEU A 114 -5.97 -8.40 -12.48
N VAL A 115 -5.08 -7.40 -12.65
CA VAL A 115 -4.44 -7.12 -13.94
C VAL A 115 -2.97 -7.54 -13.96
N SER A 116 -2.33 -7.67 -12.80
CA SER A 116 -0.95 -8.19 -12.75
C SER A 116 -0.65 -8.77 -11.38
N ARG A 117 0.31 -9.68 -11.34
CA ARG A 117 0.81 -10.32 -10.13
C ARG A 117 2.30 -10.58 -10.31
N GLU A 118 3.08 -10.19 -9.33
CA GLU A 118 4.53 -10.36 -9.34
C GLU A 118 5.00 -10.82 -7.95
N GLU A 119 5.95 -11.73 -7.91
CA GLU A 119 6.59 -12.16 -6.68
C GLU A 119 8.07 -11.81 -6.71
N PHE A 120 8.62 -11.40 -5.59
CA PHE A 120 10.04 -11.06 -5.48
C PHE A 120 10.52 -11.29 -4.04
N PRO A 121 11.83 -11.56 -3.86
CA PRO A 121 12.39 -11.66 -2.51
C PRO A 121 12.52 -10.29 -1.88
N GLY A 122 12.08 -10.16 -0.62
CA GLY A 122 12.26 -8.96 0.17
C GLY A 122 13.61 -8.92 0.87
N SER A 123 13.87 -7.83 1.59
CA SER A 123 15.06 -7.71 2.44
C SER A 123 14.84 -8.35 3.82
N SER A 124 13.60 -8.32 4.32
CA SER A 124 13.20 -8.88 5.63
C SER A 124 12.19 -10.00 5.50
N HIS A 125 11.77 -10.34 4.30
CA HIS A 125 10.78 -11.37 3.99
C HIS A 125 11.30 -12.23 2.84
N GLU A 126 11.07 -13.53 2.91
CA GLU A 126 11.54 -14.43 1.87
C GLU A 126 10.89 -14.17 0.53
N ARG A 127 9.59 -13.86 0.56
CA ARG A 127 8.79 -13.65 -0.63
C ARG A 127 7.72 -12.62 -0.37
N ILE A 128 7.65 -11.63 -1.25
CA ILE A 128 6.60 -10.60 -1.24
C ILE A 128 5.85 -10.74 -2.56
N THR A 129 4.52 -10.61 -2.52
CA THR A 129 3.68 -10.65 -3.71
C THR A 129 3.03 -9.30 -3.92
N GLN A 130 3.18 -8.73 -5.11
CA GLN A 130 2.41 -7.57 -5.53
C GLN A 130 1.26 -8.03 -6.43
N GLU A 131 0.05 -7.61 -6.09
CA GLU A 131 -1.13 -7.79 -6.93
C GLU A 131 -1.69 -6.42 -7.28
N VAL A 132 -1.93 -6.17 -8.56
CA VAL A 132 -2.51 -4.90 -9.02
C VAL A 132 -3.92 -5.16 -9.49
N TYR A 133 -4.86 -4.41 -8.93
CA TYR A 133 -6.27 -4.48 -9.27
C TYR A 133 -6.71 -3.16 -9.91
N GLN A 134 -7.62 -3.27 -10.84
CA GLN A 134 -8.14 -2.14 -11.59
C GLN A 134 -9.66 -2.24 -11.71
N LEU A 135 -10.32 -1.11 -11.61
CA LEU A 135 -11.77 -1.01 -11.77
C LEU A 135 -12.21 -1.31 -13.21
#